data_1610f543af832a879b2909007d7636db
#
_entry.id   1610f543af832a879b2909007d7636db
#
_cell.length_a   1.000
_cell.length_b   1.000
_cell.length_c   1.000
_cell.angle_alpha   90.00
_cell.angle_beta   90.00
_cell.angle_gamma   90.00
#
_symmetry.space_group_name_H-M   'P 1'
#
loop_
_entity.id
_entity.type
_entity.pdbx_description
1 polymer ?
#
loop_
_entity_poly.entity_id
_entity_poly.type
_entity_poly.pdbx_seq_one_letter_code
_entity_poly.pdbx_strand_id
1 'polypeptide(L)'
;GTYIPPGGQFSMNAILGKRTPDKGYVKAGIISGGRAASAYGGGISQVSTTIFNAAFFSGMELDAWTPHYYYISRYPEGREATISWPDLHNKFTNTTDGGVRMEVIATNSSITVNFWGTKKYDVTATKSDRFDIVQPRRFTDDSPDCLDQSPVPGFKVTVGRIIKEKGKVVKTEKFTTNYRPEDDVTCTNPRP
;
A
#
# COMPACT_ATOMS: atom_id res chain seq x y z
N GLY A 1 10.34 -14.97 -11.38
CA GLY A 1 9.05 -14.79 -10.70
C GLY A 1 8.90 -15.70 -9.50
N THR A 2 8.01 -15.35 -8.58
CA THR A 2 7.75 -16.13 -7.36
C THR A 2 6.61 -17.12 -7.63
N TYR A 3 6.80 -18.38 -7.27
CA TYR A 3 5.75 -19.38 -7.33
C TYR A 3 5.10 -19.56 -5.95
N ILE A 4 3.78 -19.53 -5.90
CA ILE A 4 2.96 -19.64 -4.69
C ILE A 4 2.06 -20.88 -4.87
N PRO A 5 2.36 -22.01 -4.20
CA PRO A 5 1.55 -23.24 -4.34
C PRO A 5 0.14 -23.07 -3.76
N PRO A 6 -0.80 -23.97 -4.03
CA PRO A 6 -2.08 -24.01 -3.34
C PRO A 6 -1.88 -24.04 -1.82
N GLY A 7 -2.60 -23.20 -1.08
CA GLY A 7 -2.43 -23.00 0.36
C GLY A 7 -1.13 -22.32 0.77
N GLY A 8 -0.25 -21.98 -0.17
CA GLY A 8 1.00 -21.30 0.12
C GLY A 8 0.80 -19.82 0.45
N GLN A 9 1.56 -19.33 1.44
CA GLN A 9 1.58 -17.91 1.82
C GLN A 9 2.72 -17.16 1.15
N PHE A 10 2.41 -16.01 0.57
CA PHE A 10 3.38 -15.02 0.14
C PHE A 10 3.68 -14.05 1.29
N SER A 11 4.94 -13.68 1.48
CA SER A 11 5.36 -12.61 2.38
C SER A 11 6.44 -11.76 1.74
N MET A 12 6.12 -10.50 1.44
CA MET A 12 7.07 -9.59 0.81
C MET A 12 8.31 -9.35 1.69
N ASN A 13 8.14 -9.21 3.01
CA ASN A 13 9.27 -9.05 3.92
C ASN A 13 10.14 -10.31 4.01
N ALA A 14 9.57 -11.52 3.93
CA ALA A 14 10.35 -12.75 3.93
C ALA A 14 11.25 -12.87 2.69
N ILE A 15 10.79 -12.37 1.53
CA ILE A 15 11.54 -12.42 0.28
C ILE A 15 12.60 -11.33 0.22
N LEU A 16 12.27 -10.09 0.55
CA LEU A 16 13.16 -8.94 0.39
C LEU A 16 14.10 -8.74 1.60
N GLY A 17 13.65 -9.11 2.80
CA GLY A 17 14.35 -8.84 4.04
C GLY A 17 14.50 -7.33 4.30
N LYS A 18 15.49 -6.95 5.11
CA LYS A 18 15.85 -5.56 5.36
C LYS A 18 16.39 -4.92 4.08
N ARG A 19 15.93 -3.71 3.77
CA ARG A 19 16.35 -2.92 2.61
C ARG A 19 17.61 -2.15 2.98
N THR A 20 18.76 -2.57 2.46
CA THR A 20 20.09 -2.07 2.82
C THR A 20 20.89 -1.73 1.58
N PRO A 21 21.91 -0.85 1.68
CA PRO A 21 22.75 -0.47 0.54
C PRO A 21 23.49 -1.65 -0.13
N ASP A 22 23.94 -2.61 0.67
CA ASP A 22 24.62 -3.83 0.20
C ASP A 22 23.74 -4.72 -0.69
N LYS A 23 22.40 -4.57 -0.55
CA LYS A 23 21.42 -5.20 -1.45
C LYS A 23 21.04 -4.32 -2.65
N GLY A 24 21.72 -3.21 -2.87
CA GLY A 24 21.47 -2.30 -3.98
C GLY A 24 20.33 -1.28 -3.74
N TYR A 25 19.78 -1.18 -2.52
CA TYR A 25 18.77 -0.15 -2.23
C TYR A 25 19.41 1.22 -2.08
N VAL A 26 18.80 2.23 -2.70
CA VAL A 26 19.17 3.64 -2.59
C VAL A 26 18.21 4.38 -1.65
N LYS A 27 18.64 5.54 -1.14
CA LYS A 27 17.75 6.44 -0.41
C LYS A 27 16.75 7.05 -1.38
N ALA A 28 15.48 7.05 -1.00
CA ALA A 28 14.39 7.67 -1.73
C ALA A 28 13.33 8.19 -0.75
N GLY A 29 12.37 8.97 -1.26
CA GLY A 29 11.33 9.60 -0.46
C GLY A 29 10.49 8.59 0.35
N ILE A 30 10.30 8.93 1.61
CA ILE A 30 9.36 8.29 2.54
C ILE A 30 8.52 9.35 3.23
N ILE A 31 7.46 8.95 3.91
CA ILE A 31 6.73 9.79 4.87
C ILE A 31 7.05 9.25 6.27
N SER A 32 7.59 10.11 7.13
CA SER A 32 7.90 9.78 8.53
C SER A 32 7.31 10.84 9.45
N GLY A 33 6.47 10.42 10.41
CA GLY A 33 5.81 11.36 11.33
C GLY A 33 4.92 12.42 10.65
N GLY A 34 4.39 12.13 9.44
CA GLY A 34 3.59 13.08 8.67
C GLY A 34 4.41 14.07 7.83
N ARG A 35 5.71 13.91 7.75
CA ARG A 35 6.63 14.77 6.99
C ARG A 35 7.40 13.98 5.94
N ALA A 36 7.75 14.66 4.85
CA ALA A 36 8.64 14.11 3.83
C ALA A 36 10.04 13.87 4.42
N ALA A 37 10.57 12.69 4.18
CA ALA A 37 11.91 12.27 4.61
C ALA A 37 12.56 11.38 3.53
N SER A 38 13.79 10.95 3.76
CA SER A 38 14.50 10.04 2.85
C SER A 38 15.10 8.87 3.62
N ALA A 39 14.89 7.65 3.13
CA ALA A 39 15.48 6.45 3.71
C ALA A 39 15.74 5.38 2.67
N TYR A 40 16.58 4.39 3.01
CA TYR A 40 16.77 3.20 2.18
C TYR A 40 15.46 2.40 2.08
N GLY A 41 15.09 2.03 0.86
CA GLY A 41 13.82 1.38 0.58
C GLY A 41 12.63 2.34 0.43
N GLY A 42 12.87 3.65 0.33
CA GLY A 42 11.86 4.61 -0.11
C GLY A 42 11.30 4.19 -1.48
N GLY A 43 9.99 4.39 -1.70
CA GLY A 43 9.30 3.97 -2.91
C GLY A 43 8.87 2.49 -2.95
N ILE A 44 9.37 1.63 -2.06
CA ILE A 44 9.02 0.19 -2.06
C ILE A 44 7.52 -0.06 -1.80
N SER A 45 6.83 0.86 -1.15
CA SER A 45 5.37 0.78 -0.93
C SER A 45 4.58 0.82 -2.24
N GLN A 46 5.13 1.37 -3.32
CA GLN A 46 4.49 1.30 -4.63
C GLN A 46 4.47 -0.15 -5.16
N VAL A 47 5.57 -0.87 -5.01
CA VAL A 47 5.65 -2.30 -5.34
C VAL A 47 4.68 -3.10 -4.47
N SER A 48 4.69 -2.83 -3.16
CA SER A 48 3.79 -3.48 -2.20
C SER A 48 2.32 -3.25 -2.56
N THR A 49 1.92 -2.02 -2.84
CA THR A 49 0.55 -1.68 -3.23
C THR A 49 0.14 -2.35 -4.53
N THR A 50 1.05 -2.47 -5.51
CA THR A 50 0.75 -3.14 -6.78
C THR A 50 0.55 -4.65 -6.58
N ILE A 51 1.41 -5.29 -5.78
CA ILE A 51 1.27 -6.72 -5.39
C ILE A 51 -0.03 -6.94 -4.61
N PHE A 52 -0.33 -6.06 -3.65
CA PHE A 52 -1.57 -6.13 -2.87
C PHE A 52 -2.82 -6.08 -3.77
N ASN A 53 -2.85 -5.18 -4.75
CA ASN A 53 -3.97 -5.08 -5.68
C ASN A 53 -4.09 -6.33 -6.58
N ALA A 54 -2.96 -6.92 -7.01
CA ALA A 54 -2.99 -8.19 -7.74
C ALA A 54 -3.61 -9.31 -6.89
N ALA A 55 -3.21 -9.43 -5.61
CA ALA A 55 -3.78 -10.39 -4.67
C ALA A 55 -5.27 -10.10 -4.37
N PHE A 56 -5.62 -8.82 -4.20
CA PHE A 56 -7.01 -8.39 -3.95
C PHE A 56 -7.94 -8.83 -5.08
N PHE A 57 -7.58 -8.56 -6.34
CA PHE A 57 -8.42 -8.88 -7.50
C PHE A 57 -8.34 -10.34 -7.94
N SER A 58 -7.34 -11.09 -7.48
CA SER A 58 -7.27 -12.53 -7.69
C SER A 58 -8.06 -13.35 -6.65
N GLY A 59 -8.67 -12.69 -5.66
CA GLY A 59 -9.45 -13.36 -4.61
C GLY A 59 -8.59 -14.10 -3.59
N MET A 60 -7.28 -13.78 -3.49
CA MET A 60 -6.40 -14.36 -2.47
C MET A 60 -6.85 -14.00 -1.06
N GLU A 61 -6.57 -14.84 -0.07
CA GLU A 61 -6.75 -14.48 1.34
C GLU A 61 -5.74 -13.40 1.71
N LEU A 62 -6.22 -12.24 2.19
CA LEU A 62 -5.36 -11.13 2.60
C LEU A 62 -5.00 -11.30 4.08
N ASP A 63 -3.79 -11.79 4.37
CA ASP A 63 -3.40 -12.16 5.73
C ASP A 63 -2.92 -10.95 6.55
N ALA A 64 -2.10 -10.09 5.95
CA ALA A 64 -1.57 -8.91 6.62
C ALA A 64 -1.20 -7.81 5.61
N TRP A 65 -1.75 -6.64 5.81
CA TRP A 65 -1.37 -5.41 5.12
C TRP A 65 -1.73 -4.20 5.99
N THR A 66 -1.12 -3.06 5.71
CA THR A 66 -1.40 -1.81 6.43
C THR A 66 -1.48 -0.68 5.41
N PRO A 67 -2.58 0.07 5.31
CA PRO A 67 -2.64 1.28 4.51
C PRO A 67 -1.74 2.38 5.10
N HIS A 68 -1.37 3.38 4.29
CA HIS A 68 -0.66 4.54 4.81
C HIS A 68 -1.57 5.36 5.74
N TYR A 69 -0.95 6.03 6.72
CA TYR A 69 -1.67 6.93 7.64
C TYR A 69 -2.13 8.20 6.95
N TYR A 70 -1.42 8.64 5.90
CA TYR A 70 -1.70 9.83 5.12
C TYR A 70 -2.11 9.43 3.71
N TYR A 71 -3.01 10.20 3.12
CA TYR A 71 -3.48 9.94 1.78
C TYR A 71 -2.40 10.26 0.75
N ILE A 72 -2.05 9.27 -0.06
CA ILE A 72 -1.09 9.41 -1.16
C ILE A 72 -1.86 9.26 -2.47
N SER A 73 -2.03 10.36 -3.21
CA SER A 73 -2.90 10.44 -4.39
C SER A 73 -2.55 9.46 -5.52
N ARG A 74 -1.32 8.95 -5.56
CA ARG A 74 -0.91 7.92 -6.55
C ARG A 74 -1.47 6.53 -6.28
N TYR A 75 -1.99 6.27 -5.06
CA TYR A 75 -2.55 4.98 -4.70
C TYR A 75 -4.08 5.01 -4.70
N PRO A 76 -4.74 3.90 -5.05
CA PRO A 76 -6.18 3.82 -4.95
C PRO A 76 -6.62 3.85 -3.47
N GLU A 77 -7.51 4.78 -3.13
CA GLU A 77 -8.02 4.97 -1.77
C GLU A 77 -8.48 3.65 -1.14
N GLY A 78 -7.97 3.35 0.06
CA GLY A 78 -8.31 2.16 0.83
C GLY A 78 -7.82 0.83 0.24
N ARG A 79 -7.16 0.83 -0.93
CA ARG A 79 -6.57 -0.35 -1.57
C ARG A 79 -5.07 -0.19 -1.77
N GLU A 80 -4.37 0.01 -0.69
CA GLU A 80 -2.93 0.19 -0.65
C GLU A 80 -2.29 -0.60 0.48
N ALA A 81 -1.00 -0.86 0.40
CA ALA A 81 -0.25 -1.59 1.40
C ALA A 81 1.16 -0.99 1.55
N THR A 82 1.38 -0.28 2.65
CA THR A 82 2.73 0.12 3.03
C THR A 82 3.54 -1.08 3.50
N ILE A 83 4.85 -0.98 3.46
CA ILE A 83 5.75 -2.01 3.95
C ILE A 83 6.96 -1.41 4.65
N SER A 84 7.32 -1.96 5.79
CA SER A 84 8.52 -1.62 6.55
C SER A 84 9.13 -2.86 7.17
N TRP A 85 10.44 -2.90 7.31
CA TRP A 85 11.12 -3.97 8.00
C TRP A 85 11.37 -3.58 9.47
N PRO A 86 11.11 -4.50 10.43
CA PRO A 86 10.53 -5.84 10.24
C PRO A 86 9.00 -5.88 10.36
N ASP A 87 8.31 -4.77 10.70
CA ASP A 87 7.00 -4.79 11.37
C ASP A 87 5.79 -4.67 10.43
N LEU A 88 5.89 -3.90 9.34
CA LEU A 88 4.77 -3.72 8.42
C LEU A 88 4.88 -4.69 7.25
N HIS A 89 3.89 -5.56 7.14
CA HIS A 89 3.89 -6.67 6.19
C HIS A 89 2.91 -6.45 5.04
N ASN A 90 3.19 -7.12 3.92
CA ASN A 90 2.22 -7.45 2.87
C ASN A 90 2.27 -8.96 2.69
N LYS A 91 1.23 -9.64 3.16
CA LYS A 91 1.08 -11.10 3.14
C LYS A 91 -0.27 -11.50 2.60
N PHE A 92 -0.30 -12.55 1.81
CA PHE A 92 -1.54 -13.18 1.36
C PHE A 92 -1.33 -14.66 1.12
N THR A 93 -2.41 -15.45 1.19
CA THR A 93 -2.41 -16.91 0.95
C THR A 93 -3.13 -17.20 -0.35
N ASN A 94 -2.54 -18.09 -1.17
CA ASN A 94 -3.18 -18.61 -2.37
C ASN A 94 -4.27 -19.61 -1.98
N THR A 95 -5.53 -19.21 -2.10
CA THR A 95 -6.72 -20.04 -1.80
C THR A 95 -7.28 -20.76 -3.03
N THR A 96 -6.56 -20.74 -4.16
CA THR A 96 -6.96 -21.48 -5.35
C THR A 96 -6.45 -22.91 -5.31
N ASP A 97 -7.05 -23.79 -6.15
CA ASP A 97 -6.67 -25.21 -6.24
C ASP A 97 -5.40 -25.41 -7.08
N GLY A 98 -4.94 -24.37 -7.78
CA GLY A 98 -3.73 -24.36 -8.60
C GLY A 98 -2.65 -23.46 -8.06
N GLY A 99 -1.40 -23.68 -8.50
CA GLY A 99 -0.30 -22.77 -8.19
C GLY A 99 -0.42 -21.44 -8.93
N VAL A 100 0.08 -20.38 -8.31
CA VAL A 100 0.14 -19.03 -8.90
C VAL A 100 1.59 -18.62 -9.09
N ARG A 101 1.95 -18.23 -10.31
CA ARG A 101 3.23 -17.60 -10.62
C ARG A 101 3.06 -16.08 -10.63
N MET A 102 3.71 -15.39 -9.70
CA MET A 102 3.78 -13.94 -9.68
C MET A 102 4.95 -13.47 -10.56
N GLU A 103 4.66 -12.57 -11.49
CA GLU A 103 5.63 -11.88 -12.32
C GLU A 103 5.58 -10.39 -12.02
N VAL A 104 6.75 -9.78 -11.89
CA VAL A 104 6.87 -8.33 -11.68
C VAL A 104 7.69 -7.76 -12.84
N ILE A 105 7.11 -6.78 -13.54
CA ILE A 105 7.73 -6.08 -14.66
C ILE A 105 7.90 -4.62 -14.23
N ALA A 106 9.13 -4.12 -14.26
CA ALA A 106 9.44 -2.74 -13.94
C ALA A 106 10.02 -2.04 -15.18
N THR A 107 9.60 -0.79 -15.39
CA THR A 107 10.16 0.14 -16.36
C THR A 107 10.67 1.38 -15.61
N ASN A 108 11.19 2.37 -16.33
CA ASN A 108 11.61 3.64 -15.72
C ASN A 108 10.45 4.44 -15.11
N SER A 109 9.20 4.15 -15.50
CA SER A 109 8.01 4.94 -15.09
C SER A 109 6.86 4.11 -14.55
N SER A 110 6.94 2.79 -14.58
CA SER A 110 5.84 1.92 -14.19
C SER A 110 6.28 0.62 -13.56
N ILE A 111 5.38 0.04 -12.76
CA ILE A 111 5.50 -1.33 -12.28
C ILE A 111 4.21 -2.07 -12.55
N THR A 112 4.31 -3.28 -13.07
CA THR A 112 3.20 -4.19 -13.36
C THR A 112 3.40 -5.49 -12.61
N VAL A 113 2.35 -6.00 -12.01
CA VAL A 113 2.34 -7.31 -11.35
C VAL A 113 1.28 -8.18 -11.99
N ASN A 114 1.70 -9.31 -12.52
CA ASN A 114 0.83 -10.31 -13.11
C ASN A 114 0.81 -11.57 -12.24
N PHE A 115 -0.39 -12.10 -12.02
CA PHE A 115 -0.59 -13.42 -11.43
C PHE A 115 -1.03 -14.39 -12.54
N TRP A 116 -0.21 -15.38 -12.81
CA TRP A 116 -0.45 -16.42 -13.80
C TRP A 116 -0.88 -17.72 -13.11
N GLY A 117 -2.02 -18.25 -13.48
CA GLY A 117 -2.56 -19.48 -12.91
C GLY A 117 -3.96 -19.77 -13.45
N THR A 118 -4.57 -20.84 -12.98
CA THR A 118 -5.97 -21.15 -13.30
C THR A 118 -6.90 -20.20 -12.58
N LYS A 119 -7.67 -19.43 -13.33
CA LYS A 119 -8.64 -18.48 -12.77
C LYS A 119 -9.73 -19.24 -12.02
N LYS A 120 -9.90 -18.94 -10.72
CA LYS A 120 -10.95 -19.51 -9.87
C LYS A 120 -12.03 -18.48 -9.52
N TYR A 121 -11.64 -17.24 -9.29
CA TYR A 121 -12.53 -16.21 -8.77
C TYR A 121 -12.75 -15.06 -9.74
N ASP A 122 -13.93 -14.49 -9.69
CA ASP A 122 -14.25 -13.16 -10.22
C ASP A 122 -14.42 -12.22 -9.04
N VAL A 123 -13.65 -11.12 -9.02
CA VAL A 123 -13.65 -10.17 -7.90
C VAL A 123 -14.12 -8.81 -8.38
N THR A 124 -15.12 -8.28 -7.69
CA THR A 124 -15.63 -6.92 -7.90
C THR A 124 -15.30 -6.07 -6.67
N ALA A 125 -14.63 -4.93 -6.88
CA ALA A 125 -14.39 -3.96 -5.83
C ALA A 125 -15.55 -2.98 -5.68
N THR A 126 -15.80 -2.55 -4.44
CA THR A 126 -16.69 -1.43 -4.12
C THR A 126 -15.91 -0.39 -3.31
N LYS A 127 -16.32 0.87 -3.39
CA LYS A 127 -15.74 1.96 -2.61
C LYS A 127 -16.86 2.91 -2.18
N SER A 128 -16.84 3.33 -0.90
CA SER A 128 -17.71 4.40 -0.41
C SER A 128 -17.20 5.77 -0.86
N ASP A 129 -18.03 6.80 -0.76
CA ASP A 129 -17.56 8.17 -0.69
C ASP A 129 -16.67 8.36 0.55
N ARG A 130 -15.90 9.45 0.57
CA ARG A 130 -15.13 9.85 1.76
C ARG A 130 -16.10 10.30 2.85
N PHE A 131 -15.86 9.88 4.09
CA PHE A 131 -16.66 10.27 5.25
C PHE A 131 -15.76 10.57 6.45
N ASP A 132 -16.32 11.10 7.54
CA ASP A 132 -15.57 11.52 8.74
C ASP A 132 -14.39 12.45 8.38
N ILE A 133 -14.67 13.51 7.60
CA ILE A 133 -13.67 14.45 7.16
C ILE A 133 -13.11 15.22 8.36
N VAL A 134 -11.78 15.21 8.52
CA VAL A 134 -11.04 15.93 9.55
C VAL A 134 -10.23 17.05 8.90
N GLN A 135 -10.45 18.28 9.34
CA GLN A 135 -9.72 19.42 8.81
C GLN A 135 -8.28 19.45 9.35
N PRO A 136 -7.30 19.83 8.52
CA PRO A 136 -5.93 20.03 8.95
C PRO A 136 -5.82 21.25 9.89
N ARG A 137 -4.84 21.21 10.77
CA ARG A 137 -4.48 22.37 11.60
C ARG A 137 -3.49 23.25 10.82
N ARG A 138 -3.44 24.53 11.19
CA ARG A 138 -2.43 25.45 10.67
C ARG A 138 -1.50 25.87 11.80
N PHE A 139 -0.21 25.84 11.56
CA PHE A 139 0.81 26.36 12.48
C PHE A 139 2.10 26.75 11.78
N THR A 140 2.93 27.51 12.46
CA THR A 140 4.28 27.84 12.03
C THR A 140 5.30 26.97 12.77
N ASP A 141 6.40 26.64 12.10
CA ASP A 141 7.50 25.85 12.65
C ASP A 141 8.82 26.61 12.38
N ASP A 142 9.56 26.92 13.45
CA ASP A 142 10.83 27.64 13.40
C ASP A 142 12.06 26.72 13.46
N SER A 143 11.84 25.41 13.45
CA SER A 143 12.93 24.43 13.50
C SER A 143 13.81 24.53 12.23
N PRO A 144 15.15 24.31 12.38
CA PRO A 144 16.07 24.36 11.23
C PRO A 144 15.79 23.30 10.16
N ASP A 145 15.10 22.22 10.55
CA ASP A 145 14.74 21.11 9.65
C ASP A 145 13.30 21.21 9.13
N CYS A 146 12.62 22.34 9.36
CA CYS A 146 11.27 22.57 8.86
C CYS A 146 11.20 22.47 7.34
N LEU A 147 10.14 21.85 6.86
CA LEU A 147 9.70 21.83 5.47
C LEU A 147 8.27 22.34 5.41
N ASP A 148 8.03 23.32 4.54
CA ASP A 148 6.67 23.77 4.26
C ASP A 148 5.80 22.60 3.81
N GLN A 149 4.56 22.54 4.32
CA GLN A 149 3.63 21.48 3.99
C GLN A 149 2.25 22.05 3.68
N SER A 150 1.74 21.66 2.53
CA SER A 150 0.38 22.02 2.12
C SER A 150 -0.64 21.15 2.84
N PRO A 151 -1.78 21.71 3.27
CA PRO A 151 -2.80 20.99 4.01
C PRO A 151 -3.54 19.96 3.14
N VAL A 152 -3.77 18.78 3.68
CA VAL A 152 -4.66 17.77 3.09
C VAL A 152 -5.65 17.31 4.15
N PRO A 153 -6.97 17.43 3.94
CA PRO A 153 -7.96 16.92 4.88
C PRO A 153 -7.83 15.42 5.09
N GLY A 154 -7.95 14.98 6.35
CA GLY A 154 -8.10 13.58 6.68
C GLY A 154 -9.50 13.10 6.38
N PHE A 155 -9.67 11.80 6.16
CA PHE A 155 -10.98 11.18 5.88
C PHE A 155 -10.94 9.67 6.09
N LYS A 156 -12.12 9.09 6.18
CA LYS A 156 -12.28 7.65 6.09
C LYS A 156 -12.87 7.24 4.74
N VAL A 157 -12.51 6.05 4.31
CA VAL A 157 -13.09 5.39 3.14
C VAL A 157 -13.24 3.90 3.44
N THR A 158 -14.35 3.31 3.00
CA THR A 158 -14.57 1.86 3.09
C THR A 158 -14.50 1.26 1.70
N VAL A 159 -13.57 0.33 1.53
CA VAL A 159 -13.44 -0.49 0.32
C VAL A 159 -13.95 -1.89 0.63
N GLY A 160 -14.71 -2.45 -0.29
CA GLY A 160 -15.15 -3.82 -0.22
C GLY A 160 -14.69 -4.62 -1.43
N ARG A 161 -14.71 -5.95 -1.28
CA ARG A 161 -14.63 -6.86 -2.41
C ARG A 161 -15.66 -7.96 -2.30
N ILE A 162 -16.28 -8.26 -3.45
CA ILE A 162 -17.22 -9.36 -3.62
C ILE A 162 -16.52 -10.41 -4.46
N ILE A 163 -16.30 -11.57 -3.88
CA ILE A 163 -15.60 -12.70 -4.51
C ILE A 163 -16.66 -13.69 -4.97
N LYS A 164 -16.63 -14.03 -6.25
CA LYS A 164 -17.52 -15.03 -6.86
C LYS A 164 -16.72 -16.21 -7.38
N GLU A 165 -17.25 -17.39 -7.20
CA GLU A 165 -16.79 -18.63 -7.86
C GLU A 165 -17.93 -19.18 -8.70
N LYS A 166 -17.69 -19.43 -9.99
CA LYS A 166 -18.71 -19.91 -10.94
C LYS A 166 -20.01 -19.08 -10.90
N GLY A 167 -19.87 -17.76 -10.79
CA GLY A 167 -20.98 -16.81 -10.74
C GLY A 167 -21.68 -16.66 -9.39
N LYS A 168 -21.39 -17.51 -8.40
CA LYS A 168 -21.97 -17.46 -7.05
C LYS A 168 -21.05 -16.68 -6.11
N VAL A 169 -21.62 -15.79 -5.28
CA VAL A 169 -20.87 -15.07 -4.23
C VAL A 169 -20.42 -16.09 -3.17
N VAL A 170 -19.11 -16.19 -2.95
CA VAL A 170 -18.51 -17.08 -1.94
C VAL A 170 -17.95 -16.31 -0.76
N LYS A 171 -17.58 -15.02 -0.96
CA LYS A 171 -17.09 -14.15 0.12
C LYS A 171 -17.39 -12.69 -0.17
N THR A 172 -17.69 -11.92 0.88
CA THR A 172 -17.77 -10.45 0.83
C THR A 172 -16.97 -9.90 1.99
N GLU A 173 -16.11 -8.94 1.71
CA GLU A 173 -15.25 -8.32 2.70
C GLU A 173 -15.33 -6.79 2.61
N LYS A 174 -15.10 -6.12 3.74
CA LYS A 174 -15.06 -4.65 3.83
C LYS A 174 -13.88 -4.24 4.70
N PHE A 175 -13.16 -3.23 4.25
CA PHE A 175 -11.98 -2.68 4.91
C PHE A 175 -12.14 -1.16 4.99
N THR A 176 -12.07 -0.60 6.20
CA THR A 176 -12.15 0.85 6.39
C THR A 176 -10.76 1.38 6.68
N THR A 177 -10.31 2.31 5.86
CA THR A 177 -9.07 3.05 6.04
C THR A 177 -9.38 4.42 6.60
N ASN A 178 -8.58 4.84 7.60
CA ASN A 178 -8.65 6.16 8.20
C ASN A 178 -7.37 6.93 7.86
N TYR A 179 -7.46 7.87 6.93
CA TYR A 179 -6.39 8.79 6.57
C TYR A 179 -6.39 9.99 7.52
N ARG A 180 -5.23 10.24 8.14
CA ARG A 180 -5.02 11.40 8.99
C ARG A 180 -4.87 12.67 8.14
N PRO A 181 -5.27 13.85 8.65
CA PRO A 181 -5.00 15.10 7.95
C PRO A 181 -3.48 15.38 7.92
N GLU A 182 -3.01 15.95 6.82
CA GLU A 182 -1.71 16.59 6.74
C GLU A 182 -1.87 18.07 7.10
N ASP A 183 -1.16 18.51 8.13
CA ASP A 183 -1.30 19.88 8.64
C ASP A 183 -0.69 20.92 7.67
N ASP A 184 -1.21 22.15 7.69
CA ASP A 184 -0.69 23.31 6.98
C ASP A 184 0.48 23.88 7.79
N VAL A 185 1.70 23.65 7.32
CA VAL A 185 2.91 24.07 8.02
C VAL A 185 3.63 25.14 7.23
N THR A 186 3.84 26.31 7.85
CA THR A 186 4.67 27.39 7.31
C THR A 186 5.97 27.49 8.09
N CYS A 187 7.10 27.35 7.42
CA CYS A 187 8.41 27.46 8.04
C CYS A 187 8.78 28.93 8.20
N THR A 188 9.16 29.34 9.42
CA THR A 188 9.60 30.70 9.73
C THR A 188 11.12 30.87 9.80
N ASN A 189 11.85 29.76 9.76
CA ASN A 189 13.31 29.71 9.67
C ASN A 189 13.72 28.93 8.42
N PRO A 190 13.52 29.50 7.21
CA PRO A 190 13.84 28.79 5.97
C PRO A 190 15.34 28.50 5.92
N ARG A 191 15.70 27.31 5.43
CA ARG A 191 17.10 26.98 5.13
C ARG A 191 17.67 27.98 4.14
N PRO A 192 18.91 28.47 4.35
CA PRO A 192 19.59 29.32 3.38
C PRO A 192 19.80 28.61 2.03
#